data_5dc427999a1a668bd3e90dcc771405a8
#
_entry.id   5dc427999a1a668bd3e90dcc771405a8
#
_cell.length_a   1.000
_cell.length_b   1.000
_cell.length_c   1.000
_cell.angle_alpha   90.00
_cell.angle_beta   90.00
_cell.angle_gamma   90.00
#
_symmetry.space_group_name_H-M   'P 1'
#
loop_
_entity.id
_entity.type
_entity.pdbx_description
1 polymer ?
#
loop_
_entity_poly.entity_id
_entity_poly.type
_entity_poly.pdbx_seq_one_letter_code
_entity_poly.pdbx_strand_id
1 'polypeptide(L)'
;MKNFVKYFATFLALAGLLVAEVVSGTFTSAISVLSSTGVSIRNFQVVDTSGSANTVILYDNDSASSTNRIYAAYTGVTQYTTNVVMSFTNFTGVVQSYTNTVLATVNTTVPAATNQARRVFTFTLPANGTVTFTPTSPQGTTFGLQLKAVGNGVYNADIQPLP
;
A
#
# COMPACT_ATOMS: atom_id res chain seq x y z
N MET A 1 29.84 -24.81 22.00
CA MET A 1 29.34 -23.55 22.59
C MET A 1 29.45 -22.33 21.66
N LYS A 2 30.55 -22.07 20.96
CA LYS A 2 30.71 -20.89 20.10
C LYS A 2 29.67 -20.78 18.96
N ASN A 3 29.22 -21.88 18.38
CA ASN A 3 28.23 -21.83 17.29
C ASN A 3 26.78 -21.59 17.79
N PHE A 4 26.44 -22.10 18.97
CA PHE A 4 25.13 -21.89 19.58
C PHE A 4 24.87 -20.41 19.89
N VAL A 5 25.90 -19.70 20.39
CA VAL A 5 25.79 -18.26 20.68
C VAL A 5 25.59 -17.45 19.41
N LYS A 6 26.19 -17.81 18.27
CA LYS A 6 26.00 -17.13 16.99
C LYS A 6 24.57 -17.28 16.46
N TYR A 7 24.02 -18.48 16.50
CA TYR A 7 22.66 -18.73 16.05
C TYR A 7 21.62 -18.11 16.96
N PHE A 8 21.87 -18.08 18.27
CA PHE A 8 20.98 -17.43 19.24
C PHE A 8 20.98 -15.90 19.06
N ALA A 9 22.15 -15.29 18.84
CA ALA A 9 22.25 -13.85 18.55
C ALA A 9 21.57 -13.47 17.22
N THR A 10 21.68 -14.31 16.18
CA THR A 10 21.00 -14.09 14.90
C THR A 10 19.49 -14.24 15.04
N PHE A 11 19.02 -15.20 15.83
CA PHE A 11 17.60 -15.38 16.11
C PHE A 11 17.02 -14.22 16.93
N LEU A 12 17.75 -13.71 17.91
CA LEU A 12 17.33 -12.54 18.68
C LEU A 12 17.29 -11.25 17.82
N ALA A 13 18.24 -11.09 16.90
CA ALA A 13 18.24 -9.96 15.97
C ALA A 13 17.10 -10.03 14.97
N LEU A 14 16.70 -11.22 14.52
CA LEU A 14 15.55 -11.42 13.63
C LEU A 14 14.20 -11.24 14.36
N ALA A 15 14.13 -11.65 15.63
CA ALA A 15 12.94 -11.46 16.48
C ALA A 15 12.71 -9.98 16.84
N GLY A 16 13.76 -9.17 16.88
CA GLY A 16 13.67 -7.72 17.14
C GLY A 16 13.06 -6.90 16.01
N LEU A 17 12.89 -7.47 14.81
CA LEU A 17 12.34 -6.79 13.62
C LEU A 17 10.81 -6.84 13.51
N LEU A 18 10.12 -7.48 14.44
CA LEU A 18 8.67 -7.67 14.42
C LEU A 18 7.96 -7.09 15.66
N VAL A 19 8.53 -6.09 16.29
CA VAL A 19 7.88 -5.44 17.45
C VAL A 19 6.71 -4.60 16.95
N ALA A 20 5.52 -4.91 17.41
CA ALA A 20 4.36 -4.04 17.24
C ALA A 20 4.67 -2.68 17.88
N GLU A 21 4.45 -1.61 17.15
CA GLU A 21 4.64 -0.26 17.65
C GLU A 21 3.28 0.32 18.07
N VAL A 22 3.22 0.83 19.28
CA VAL A 22 2.06 1.60 19.74
C VAL A 22 2.34 3.07 19.47
N VAL A 23 1.66 3.63 18.48
CA VAL A 23 1.74 5.03 18.11
C VAL A 23 0.53 5.75 18.68
N SER A 24 0.77 6.78 19.50
CA SER A 24 -0.29 7.60 20.07
C SER A 24 -0.01 9.08 19.84
N GLY A 25 -1.04 9.87 19.72
CA GLY A 25 -0.90 11.29 19.50
C GLY A 25 -2.22 12.04 19.48
N THR A 26 -2.12 13.34 19.30
CA THR A 26 -3.26 14.23 19.08
C THR A 26 -3.40 14.49 17.57
N PHE A 27 -4.62 14.70 17.14
CA PHE A 27 -4.90 15.19 15.79
C PHE A 27 -5.79 16.43 15.86
N THR A 28 -5.66 17.24 14.84
CA THR A 28 -6.53 18.39 14.57
C THR A 28 -7.28 18.14 13.25
N SER A 29 -8.02 19.13 12.77
CA SER A 29 -8.63 19.06 11.43
C SER A 29 -7.61 18.97 10.28
N ALA A 30 -6.31 18.98 10.57
CA ALA A 30 -5.24 18.76 9.62
C ALA A 30 -4.96 17.27 9.39
N ILE A 31 -4.13 17.01 8.40
CA ILE A 31 -3.62 15.66 8.11
C ILE A 31 -2.50 15.31 9.10
N SER A 32 -2.55 14.10 9.65
CA SER A 32 -1.49 13.52 10.49
C SER A 32 -0.95 12.25 9.86
N VAL A 33 0.38 12.13 9.73
CA VAL A 33 1.04 10.90 9.28
C VAL A 33 1.41 10.08 10.50
N LEU A 34 0.86 8.88 10.62
CA LEU A 34 1.09 7.95 11.71
C LEU A 34 2.27 7.03 11.40
N SER A 35 2.43 6.69 10.12
CA SER A 35 3.58 5.94 9.61
C SER A 35 3.90 6.39 8.19
N SER A 36 5.19 6.53 7.88
CA SER A 36 5.69 6.86 6.54
C SER A 36 5.99 5.62 5.69
N THR A 37 5.79 4.42 6.23
CA THR A 37 5.98 3.13 5.56
C THR A 37 4.74 2.27 5.71
N GLY A 38 4.63 1.24 4.87
CA GLY A 38 3.53 0.28 4.97
C GLY A 38 3.47 -0.38 6.34
N VAL A 39 2.27 -0.49 6.88
CA VAL A 39 2.02 -1.09 8.20
C VAL A 39 0.82 -2.02 8.17
N SER A 40 0.78 -2.94 9.12
CA SER A 40 -0.38 -3.74 9.46
C SER A 40 -1.05 -3.18 10.71
N ILE A 41 -2.32 -2.82 10.62
CA ILE A 41 -3.10 -2.26 11.72
C ILE A 41 -3.74 -3.41 12.50
N ARG A 42 -3.43 -3.52 13.79
CA ARG A 42 -3.97 -4.53 14.71
C ARG A 42 -5.09 -3.97 15.58
N ASN A 43 -4.92 -2.74 16.01
CA ASN A 43 -5.92 -2.01 16.80
C ASN A 43 -5.81 -0.53 16.51
N PHE A 44 -6.94 0.16 16.51
CA PHE A 44 -6.99 1.59 16.36
C PHE A 44 -8.11 2.15 17.24
N GLN A 45 -7.73 3.02 18.16
CA GLN A 45 -8.65 3.75 19.00
C GLN A 45 -8.59 5.24 18.69
N VAL A 46 -9.72 5.87 18.64
CA VAL A 46 -9.83 7.32 18.46
C VAL A 46 -10.86 7.89 19.41
N VAL A 47 -10.51 9.02 20.01
CA VAL A 47 -11.35 9.78 20.95
C VAL A 47 -11.52 11.17 20.37
N ASP A 48 -12.75 11.60 20.19
CA ASP A 48 -13.05 12.98 19.82
C ASP A 48 -12.95 13.89 21.05
N THR A 49 -12.30 15.03 20.89
CA THR A 49 -12.21 16.08 21.92
C THR A 49 -12.73 17.43 21.43
N SER A 50 -13.37 17.45 20.26
CA SER A 50 -13.84 18.69 19.64
C SER A 50 -15.17 19.19 20.21
N GLY A 51 -15.89 18.33 20.96
CA GLY A 51 -17.24 18.65 21.44
C GLY A 51 -18.33 18.65 20.37
N SER A 52 -18.00 18.26 19.15
CA SER A 52 -18.92 18.15 18.01
C SER A 52 -18.72 16.79 17.32
N ALA A 53 -19.74 16.34 16.59
CA ALA A 53 -19.59 15.11 15.82
C ALA A 53 -18.40 15.21 14.85
N ASN A 54 -17.56 14.18 14.83
CA ASN A 54 -16.32 14.14 14.08
C ASN A 54 -16.30 12.97 13.09
N THR A 55 -15.61 13.14 11.99
CA THR A 55 -15.32 12.07 11.03
C THR A 55 -13.81 11.92 10.91
N VAL A 56 -13.32 10.74 11.20
CA VAL A 56 -11.90 10.38 11.09
C VAL A 56 -11.74 9.33 10.00
N ILE A 57 -10.85 9.58 9.07
CA ILE A 57 -10.57 8.71 7.93
C ILE A 57 -9.10 8.33 7.95
N LEU A 58 -8.84 7.04 7.84
CA LEU A 58 -7.50 6.49 7.64
C LEU A 58 -7.27 6.24 6.16
N TYR A 59 -6.13 6.68 5.65
CA TYR A 59 -5.67 6.49 4.28
C TYR A 59 -4.36 5.69 4.24
N ASP A 60 -4.22 4.89 3.20
CA ASP A 60 -2.95 4.28 2.80
C ASP A 60 -2.11 5.33 2.06
N ASN A 61 -1.41 6.17 2.82
CA ASN A 61 -0.65 7.29 2.30
C ASN A 61 0.41 7.75 3.31
N ASP A 62 1.50 8.31 2.79
CA ASP A 62 2.63 8.86 3.54
C ASP A 62 2.73 10.40 3.44
N SER A 63 1.80 11.05 2.75
CA SER A 63 1.82 12.50 2.55
C SER A 63 1.32 13.26 3.77
N ALA A 64 2.06 14.27 4.20
CA ALA A 64 1.64 15.19 5.28
C ALA A 64 0.75 16.35 4.78
N SER A 65 0.60 16.53 3.46
CA SER A 65 -0.06 17.71 2.89
C SER A 65 -1.31 17.41 2.07
N SER A 66 -1.51 16.16 1.66
CA SER A 66 -2.61 15.78 0.76
C SER A 66 -3.08 14.38 1.03
N THR A 67 -4.37 14.12 0.82
CA THR A 67 -4.93 12.76 0.78
C THR A 67 -4.82 12.12 -0.61
N ASN A 68 -4.16 12.80 -1.55
CA ASN A 68 -3.87 12.26 -2.86
C ASN A 68 -2.46 11.66 -2.89
N ARG A 69 -2.32 10.61 -3.69
CA ARG A 69 -1.05 9.98 -3.96
C ARG A 69 -0.65 10.19 -5.41
N ILE A 70 0.63 10.51 -5.61
CA ILE A 70 1.22 10.65 -6.95
C ILE A 70 1.83 9.30 -7.32
N TYR A 71 1.37 8.73 -8.42
CA TYR A 71 1.94 7.54 -9.04
C TYR A 71 2.88 8.01 -10.15
N ALA A 72 4.14 7.63 -10.05
CA ALA A 72 5.12 7.95 -11.10
C ALA A 72 4.77 7.27 -12.42
N ALA A 73 5.08 7.91 -13.52
CA ALA A 73 5.01 7.25 -14.82
C ALA A 73 5.97 6.06 -14.86
N TYR A 74 5.56 4.99 -15.50
CA TYR A 74 6.42 3.84 -15.74
C TYR A 74 6.22 3.27 -17.14
N THR A 75 7.25 2.62 -17.65
CA THR A 75 7.18 1.88 -18.91
C THR A 75 7.27 0.39 -18.60
N GLY A 76 6.20 -0.30 -18.89
CA GLY A 76 6.13 -1.76 -18.81
C GLY A 76 6.44 -2.40 -20.16
N VAL A 77 7.03 -3.57 -20.13
CA VAL A 77 7.25 -4.41 -21.33
C VAL A 77 6.31 -5.59 -21.25
N THR A 78 5.40 -5.69 -22.21
CA THR A 78 4.51 -6.84 -22.33
C THR A 78 5.00 -7.73 -23.48
N GLN A 79 5.24 -8.99 -23.17
CA GLN A 79 5.58 -9.99 -24.17
C GLN A 79 4.32 -10.79 -24.55
N TYR A 80 4.13 -10.99 -25.83
CA TYR A 80 3.05 -11.81 -26.35
C TYR A 80 3.54 -12.60 -27.56
N THR A 81 2.90 -13.72 -27.84
CA THR A 81 3.17 -14.49 -29.04
C THR A 81 2.27 -14.02 -30.16
N THR A 82 2.85 -13.82 -31.33
CA THR A 82 2.10 -13.53 -32.55
C THR A 82 2.45 -14.53 -33.64
N ASN A 83 1.49 -14.82 -34.48
CA ASN A 83 1.67 -15.69 -35.62
C ASN A 83 2.03 -14.86 -36.86
N VAL A 84 3.17 -15.15 -37.44
CA VAL A 84 3.60 -14.54 -38.68
C VAL A 84 3.44 -15.59 -39.79
N VAL A 85 2.63 -15.26 -40.77
CA VAL A 85 2.49 -16.10 -41.97
C VAL A 85 3.57 -15.71 -42.95
N MET A 86 4.41 -16.67 -43.28
CA MET A 86 5.45 -16.53 -44.28
C MET A 86 5.05 -17.33 -45.51
N SER A 87 5.12 -16.75 -46.69
CA SER A 87 4.83 -17.40 -47.94
C SER A 87 6.01 -17.29 -48.91
N PHE A 88 6.25 -18.33 -49.64
CA PHE A 88 7.24 -18.36 -50.72
C PHE A 88 6.71 -19.13 -51.92
N THR A 89 7.16 -18.75 -53.09
CA THR A 89 6.85 -19.47 -54.30
C THR A 89 7.99 -20.44 -54.62
N ASN A 90 7.68 -21.73 -54.75
CA ASN A 90 8.67 -22.72 -55.09
C ASN A 90 9.04 -22.61 -56.60
N PHE A 91 10.05 -23.35 -57.03
CA PHE A 91 10.55 -23.29 -58.42
C PHE A 91 9.53 -23.78 -59.46
N THR A 92 8.46 -24.47 -59.02
CA THR A 92 7.34 -24.89 -59.90
C THR A 92 6.22 -23.85 -59.96
N GLY A 93 6.41 -22.66 -59.38
CA GLY A 93 5.41 -21.61 -59.41
C GLY A 93 4.29 -21.74 -58.37
N VAL A 94 4.37 -22.72 -57.47
CA VAL A 94 3.35 -22.91 -56.42
C VAL A 94 3.69 -22.10 -55.18
N VAL A 95 2.73 -21.30 -54.71
CA VAL A 95 2.86 -20.56 -53.46
C VAL A 95 2.62 -21.52 -52.30
N GLN A 96 3.61 -21.59 -51.44
CA GLN A 96 3.52 -22.30 -50.16
C GLN A 96 3.56 -21.27 -48.99
N SER A 97 2.73 -21.50 -48.00
CA SER A 97 2.73 -20.64 -46.80
C SER A 97 2.84 -21.52 -45.56
N TYR A 98 3.55 -20.98 -44.55
CA TYR A 98 3.60 -21.58 -43.25
C TYR A 98 3.47 -20.48 -42.18
N THR A 99 2.90 -20.84 -41.04
CA THR A 99 2.74 -19.94 -39.90
C THR A 99 3.84 -20.21 -38.90
N ASN A 100 4.59 -19.17 -38.57
CA ASN A 100 5.58 -19.23 -37.50
C ASN A 100 5.11 -18.37 -36.30
N THR A 101 5.20 -18.94 -35.10
CA THR A 101 4.87 -18.23 -33.87
C THR A 101 6.12 -17.54 -33.37
N VAL A 102 6.10 -16.23 -33.33
CA VAL A 102 7.21 -15.42 -32.85
C VAL A 102 6.83 -14.65 -31.59
N LEU A 103 7.81 -14.43 -30.74
CA LEU A 103 7.66 -13.59 -29.55
C LEU A 103 7.75 -12.13 -29.98
N ALA A 104 6.71 -11.37 -29.69
CA ALA A 104 6.66 -9.92 -29.89
C ALA A 104 6.66 -9.19 -28.55
N THR A 105 7.19 -8.00 -28.51
CA THR A 105 7.22 -7.13 -27.33
C THR A 105 6.53 -5.81 -27.62
N VAL A 106 5.75 -5.35 -26.65
CA VAL A 106 5.16 -4.02 -26.69
C VAL A 106 5.58 -3.26 -25.42
N ASN A 107 6.11 -2.07 -25.62
CA ASN A 107 6.36 -1.13 -24.55
C ASN A 107 5.09 -0.31 -24.29
N THR A 108 4.52 -0.46 -23.10
CA THR A 108 3.36 0.33 -22.67
C THR A 108 3.82 1.37 -21.66
N THR A 109 3.69 2.64 -21.99
CA THR A 109 3.97 3.73 -21.07
C THR A 109 2.68 4.11 -20.35
N VAL A 110 2.71 4.00 -19.01
CA VAL A 110 1.65 4.48 -18.15
C VAL A 110 2.07 5.86 -17.64
N PRO A 111 1.30 6.92 -17.93
CA PRO A 111 1.62 8.27 -17.49
C PRO A 111 1.54 8.39 -15.96
N ALA A 112 2.21 9.38 -15.40
CA ALA A 112 2.05 9.74 -14.00
C ALA A 112 0.60 10.14 -13.73
N ALA A 113 0.06 9.69 -12.61
CA ALA A 113 -1.31 9.98 -12.20
C ALA A 113 -1.35 10.45 -10.74
N THR A 114 -2.27 11.36 -10.44
CA THR A 114 -2.57 11.79 -9.08
C THR A 114 -3.98 11.32 -8.74
N ASN A 115 -4.07 10.36 -7.85
CA ASN A 115 -5.35 9.78 -7.42
C ASN A 115 -5.52 9.93 -5.92
N GLN A 116 -6.79 9.95 -5.45
CA GLN A 116 -7.05 9.88 -4.02
C GLN A 116 -6.45 8.58 -3.47
N ALA A 117 -5.73 8.67 -2.35
CA ALA A 117 -5.19 7.51 -1.67
C ALA A 117 -6.31 6.56 -1.21
N ARG A 118 -6.00 5.29 -1.13
CA ARG A 118 -6.96 4.26 -0.70
C ARG A 118 -7.42 4.55 0.72
N ARG A 119 -8.73 4.63 0.92
CA ARG A 119 -9.31 4.67 2.27
C ARG A 119 -9.19 3.29 2.90
N VAL A 120 -8.64 3.24 4.10
CA VAL A 120 -8.54 2.02 4.90
C VAL A 120 -9.79 1.89 5.77
N PHE A 121 -10.12 2.96 6.53
CA PHE A 121 -11.28 3.03 7.39
C PHE A 121 -11.87 4.45 7.43
N THR A 122 -13.16 4.50 7.80
CA THR A 122 -13.85 5.74 8.13
C THR A 122 -14.63 5.52 9.43
N PHE A 123 -14.38 6.39 10.40
CA PHE A 123 -15.05 6.41 11.70
C PHE A 123 -15.90 7.66 11.82
N THR A 124 -17.14 7.50 12.27
CA THR A 124 -18.00 8.63 12.68
C THR A 124 -18.12 8.57 14.20
N LEU A 125 -17.66 9.63 14.86
CA LEU A 125 -17.68 9.75 16.31
C LEU A 125 -18.76 10.76 16.70
N PRO A 126 -19.57 10.46 17.71
CA PRO A 126 -20.37 11.48 18.36
C PRO A 126 -19.46 12.47 19.10
N ALA A 127 -19.98 13.63 19.46
CA ALA A 127 -19.26 14.62 20.26
C ALA A 127 -18.68 13.99 21.55
N ASN A 128 -17.39 14.18 21.77
CA ASN A 128 -16.61 13.58 22.87
C ASN A 128 -16.69 12.04 22.90
N GLY A 129 -16.97 11.42 21.76
CA GLY A 129 -17.12 9.97 21.63
C GLY A 129 -15.79 9.25 21.45
N THR A 130 -15.81 7.95 21.73
CA THR A 130 -14.69 7.04 21.52
C THR A 130 -15.10 5.93 20.60
N VAL A 131 -14.26 5.59 19.64
CA VAL A 131 -14.39 4.40 18.79
C VAL A 131 -13.12 3.59 18.89
N THR A 132 -13.26 2.30 19.13
CA THR A 132 -12.15 1.34 19.07
C THR A 132 -12.44 0.37 17.93
N PHE A 133 -11.47 0.19 17.07
CA PHE A 133 -11.51 -0.71 15.95
C PHE A 133 -10.44 -1.78 16.10
N THR A 134 -10.87 -3.02 16.16
CA THR A 134 -9.99 -4.20 16.17
C THR A 134 -10.39 -5.06 14.99
N PRO A 135 -9.65 -5.07 13.90
CA PRO A 135 -9.96 -5.88 12.73
C PRO A 135 -9.82 -7.37 13.07
N THR A 136 -10.72 -8.19 12.52
CA THR A 136 -10.65 -9.66 12.66
C THR A 136 -9.43 -10.26 11.96
N SER A 137 -8.90 -9.56 10.95
CA SER A 137 -7.61 -9.82 10.33
C SER A 137 -6.84 -8.51 10.20
N PRO A 138 -5.50 -8.52 10.35
CA PRO A 138 -4.71 -7.31 10.21
C PRO A 138 -4.95 -6.63 8.86
N GLN A 139 -5.18 -5.31 8.90
CA GLN A 139 -5.39 -4.51 7.70
C GLN A 139 -4.07 -3.83 7.31
N GLY A 140 -3.55 -4.19 6.15
CA GLY A 140 -2.29 -3.64 5.64
C GLY A 140 -2.46 -2.34 4.88
N THR A 141 -1.48 -1.46 5.04
CA THR A 141 -1.22 -0.32 4.16
C THR A 141 0.08 -0.59 3.39
N THR A 142 0.20 -0.04 2.20
CA THR A 142 1.39 -0.27 1.35
C THR A 142 2.39 0.89 1.47
N PHE A 143 1.89 2.10 1.58
CA PHE A 143 2.68 3.30 1.44
C PHE A 143 2.92 4.01 2.78
N GLY A 144 1.99 3.87 3.69
CA GLY A 144 2.02 4.52 4.98
C GLY A 144 0.64 4.57 5.60
N LEU A 145 0.53 5.14 6.78
CA LEU A 145 -0.73 5.33 7.46
C LEU A 145 -0.94 6.81 7.76
N GLN A 146 -1.97 7.38 7.14
CA GLN A 146 -2.36 8.77 7.27
C GLN A 146 -3.74 8.87 7.91
N LEU A 147 -3.90 9.80 8.84
CA LEU A 147 -5.17 10.16 9.46
C LEU A 147 -5.60 11.54 8.96
N LYS A 148 -6.87 11.68 8.56
CA LYS A 148 -7.55 12.95 8.33
C LYS A 148 -8.81 13.02 9.18
N ALA A 149 -8.99 14.10 9.89
CA ALA A 149 -10.18 14.35 10.71
C ALA A 149 -10.85 15.69 10.33
N VAL A 150 -12.10 15.84 10.72
CA VAL A 150 -12.83 17.11 10.61
C VAL A 150 -12.64 17.95 11.86
N GLY A 151 -12.53 17.33 13.04
CA GLY A 151 -12.32 17.97 14.34
C GLY A 151 -11.02 17.54 14.99
N ASN A 152 -10.90 17.83 16.28
CA ASN A 152 -9.73 17.52 17.11
C ASN A 152 -9.96 16.24 17.91
N GLY A 153 -8.88 15.56 18.28
CA GLY A 153 -8.96 14.38 19.12
C GLY A 153 -7.62 13.77 19.44
N VAL A 154 -7.68 12.60 20.06
CA VAL A 154 -6.52 11.74 20.35
C VAL A 154 -6.70 10.39 19.69
N TYR A 155 -5.60 9.78 19.28
CA TYR A 155 -5.58 8.43 18.74
C TYR A 155 -4.55 7.57 19.47
N ASN A 156 -4.81 6.26 19.44
CA ASN A 156 -3.88 5.21 19.85
C ASN A 156 -3.97 4.08 18.82
N ALA A 157 -2.85 3.77 18.19
CA ALA A 157 -2.75 2.77 17.15
C ALA A 157 -1.72 1.71 17.50
N ASP A 158 -2.11 0.44 17.47
CA ASP A 158 -1.21 -0.69 17.49
C ASP A 158 -0.95 -1.10 16.04
N ILE A 159 0.24 -0.76 15.55
CA ILE A 159 0.67 -0.99 14.19
C ILE A 159 1.94 -1.83 14.16
N GLN A 160 2.08 -2.61 13.11
CA GLN A 160 3.28 -3.41 12.86
C GLN A 160 3.84 -3.02 11.49
N PRO A 161 5.11 -2.59 11.39
CA PRO A 161 5.74 -2.37 10.10
C PRO A 161 5.64 -3.62 9.23
N LEU A 162 5.36 -3.42 7.94
CA LEU A 162 5.46 -4.48 6.95
C LEU A 162 6.93 -4.66 6.53
N PRO A 163 7.37 -5.90 6.31
CA PRO A 163 8.74 -6.19 5.87
C PRO A 163 9.05 -5.65 4.47
#